data_d33e59ad2c55063aa4d01a58890a13c6
#
_entry.id   d33e59ad2c55063aa4d01a58890a13c6
#
_cell.length_a   1.000
_cell.length_b   1.000
_cell.length_c   1.000
_cell.angle_alpha   90.00
_cell.angle_beta   90.00
_cell.angle_gamma   90.00
#
_symmetry.space_group_name_H-M   'P 1'
#
loop_
_entity.id
_entity.type
_entity.pdbx_description
1 polymer ?
#
loop_
_entity_poly.entity_id
_entity_poly.type
_entity_poly.pdbx_seq_one_letter_code
_entity_poly.pdbx_strand_id
1 'polypeptide(L)'
;MTPPEDIAIIGMAAIFPGAPSLEQYWANILAGKSAITDPPEESWAHLVYDPDSRENDRIYCKRGGYLGDLARFDPLAYGVIPLSVDGGEPDHYLSLRLAYEALADAGYGQRPLDGRRTEVIIGRGTYINRGWATLFQHGMVVDQTLAILKELHPEYGREELLEIRSALKASLPPFNAETAAGLVPNILTGRIANRLDIMGPNFLVDAACASSLIAIDLGMRDLCARKCDLVLAGGVQASTPPHLLMIFCQLNALSRRAEIRPFDEAADGTLLGEGAGTIVLKRREDAQRDGDRIYALIKAVGTSSDGRGAGVMTPRVEGEELAIRRAYEAAGIPPETVGLIEAHGTGTAVGDSTEVQALRRIFGERRPRAPSSCALGSVKSMISHTIPAAGIAGLIKTALALYQKILPPTLNCDRPNPKFELEKTPFYINREARPWIHGAETPRRAGVNAFGFGGINAHAILEEYAGAP
;
A
#
# COMPACT_ATOMS: atom_id res chain seq x y z
N MET A 1 -11.66 3.16 -30.88
CA MET A 1 -10.40 2.93 -30.15
C MET A 1 -10.25 1.43 -30.00
N THR A 2 -9.10 0.88 -30.33
CA THR A 2 -8.78 -0.52 -30.02
C THR A 2 -8.89 -0.67 -28.48
N PRO A 3 -9.50 -1.77 -27.97
CA PRO A 3 -9.52 -2.00 -26.52
C PRO A 3 -8.09 -2.04 -26.00
N PRO A 4 -7.84 -1.55 -24.77
CA PRO A 4 -6.51 -1.61 -24.19
C PRO A 4 -6.01 -3.05 -24.15
N GLU A 5 -4.73 -3.23 -24.43
CA GLU A 5 -4.07 -4.54 -24.39
C GLU A 5 -4.08 -5.05 -22.93
N ASP A 6 -4.48 -6.31 -22.73
CA ASP A 6 -4.48 -6.93 -21.41
C ASP A 6 -3.06 -7.04 -20.85
N ILE A 7 -2.85 -6.67 -19.59
CA ILE A 7 -1.56 -6.77 -18.92
C ILE A 7 -1.59 -7.93 -17.93
N ALA A 8 -0.65 -8.85 -18.07
CA ALA A 8 -0.50 -10.02 -17.23
C ALA A 8 0.35 -9.71 -15.99
N ILE A 9 -0.09 -10.20 -14.84
CA ILE A 9 0.72 -10.29 -13.62
C ILE A 9 1.40 -11.65 -13.66
N ILE A 10 2.73 -11.66 -13.89
CA ILE A 10 3.50 -12.89 -14.06
C ILE A 10 4.35 -13.27 -12.85
N GLY A 11 4.57 -12.33 -11.93
CA GLY A 11 5.28 -12.56 -10.66
C GLY A 11 4.84 -11.57 -9.59
N MET A 12 4.93 -11.99 -8.35
CA MET A 12 4.55 -11.19 -7.19
C MET A 12 5.46 -11.49 -5.99
N ALA A 13 5.75 -10.47 -5.20
CA ALA A 13 6.35 -10.62 -3.89
C ALA A 13 5.73 -9.62 -2.91
N ALA A 14 5.65 -10.02 -1.64
CA ALA A 14 5.01 -9.20 -0.63
C ALA A 14 5.59 -9.46 0.76
N ILE A 15 5.64 -8.39 1.57
CA ILE A 15 5.86 -8.44 3.01
C ILE A 15 4.82 -7.54 3.67
N PHE A 16 4.01 -8.12 4.54
CA PHE A 16 2.97 -7.41 5.29
C PHE A 16 2.98 -7.85 6.76
N PRO A 17 2.31 -7.17 7.67
CA PRO A 17 2.26 -7.55 9.08
C PRO A 17 1.90 -9.02 9.26
N GLY A 18 2.71 -9.73 10.03
CA GLY A 18 2.56 -11.17 10.27
C GLY A 18 2.84 -12.08 9.07
N ALA A 19 3.29 -11.54 7.93
CA ALA A 19 3.50 -12.28 6.68
C ALA A 19 4.83 -11.90 6.00
N PRO A 20 5.89 -12.69 6.17
CA PRO A 20 7.21 -12.44 5.58
C PRO A 20 7.28 -12.77 4.09
N SER A 21 6.27 -13.44 3.52
CA SER A 21 6.23 -13.87 2.13
C SER A 21 4.81 -13.81 1.56
N LEU A 22 4.70 -13.96 0.24
CA LEU A 22 3.44 -14.02 -0.49
C LEU A 22 2.54 -15.17 -0.01
N GLU A 23 3.11 -16.36 0.21
CA GLU A 23 2.39 -17.55 0.66
C GLU A 23 1.82 -17.34 2.06
N GLN A 24 2.61 -16.79 2.98
CA GLN A 24 2.14 -16.52 4.34
C GLN A 24 1.09 -15.41 4.36
N TYR A 25 1.22 -14.40 3.49
CA TYR A 25 0.21 -13.36 3.33
C TYR A 25 -1.13 -13.95 2.94
N TRP A 26 -1.15 -14.80 1.93
CA TRP A 26 -2.36 -15.47 1.49
C TRP A 26 -2.93 -16.42 2.55
N ALA A 27 -2.08 -17.22 3.19
CA ALA A 27 -2.50 -18.11 4.28
C ALA A 27 -3.15 -17.35 5.44
N ASN A 28 -2.58 -16.23 5.85
CA ASN A 28 -3.14 -15.37 6.89
C ASN A 28 -4.50 -14.77 6.49
N ILE A 29 -4.65 -14.36 5.22
CA ILE A 29 -5.92 -13.86 4.70
C ILE A 29 -6.99 -14.94 4.76
N LEU A 30 -6.70 -16.14 4.27
CA LEU A 30 -7.66 -17.26 4.28
C LEU A 30 -8.05 -17.67 5.70
N ALA A 31 -7.11 -17.62 6.62
CA ALA A 31 -7.35 -17.93 8.03
C ALA A 31 -8.09 -16.81 8.78
N GLY A 32 -8.34 -15.65 8.14
CA GLY A 32 -8.93 -14.49 8.81
C GLY A 32 -8.07 -14.01 9.98
N LYS A 33 -6.74 -14.02 9.82
CA LYS A 33 -5.82 -13.67 10.89
C LYS A 33 -5.56 -12.16 10.90
N SER A 34 -5.88 -11.51 12.02
CA SER A 34 -5.44 -10.11 12.26
C SER A 34 -3.97 -10.08 12.67
N ALA A 35 -3.20 -9.20 12.04
CA ALA A 35 -1.81 -8.91 12.37
C ALA A 35 -1.64 -7.49 12.96
N ILE A 36 -2.71 -6.93 13.49
CA ILE A 36 -2.72 -5.61 14.14
C ILE A 36 -2.26 -5.79 15.60
N THR A 37 -1.17 -5.09 15.95
CA THR A 37 -0.51 -5.19 17.26
C THR A 37 -0.23 -3.82 17.85
N ASP A 38 0.31 -3.78 19.06
CA ASP A 38 1.05 -2.63 19.56
C ASP A 38 2.39 -2.51 18.81
N PRO A 39 2.99 -1.30 18.74
CA PRO A 39 4.29 -1.10 18.11
C PRO A 39 5.38 -1.87 18.87
N PRO A 40 6.52 -2.17 18.21
CA PRO A 40 7.69 -2.74 18.87
C PRO A 40 8.11 -1.93 20.12
N GLU A 41 8.72 -2.58 21.11
CA GLU A 41 9.08 -1.96 22.41
C GLU A 41 10.00 -0.76 22.25
N GLU A 42 10.88 -0.78 21.26
CA GLU A 42 11.84 0.30 20.97
C GLU A 42 11.20 1.48 20.22
N SER A 43 9.91 1.40 19.89
CA SER A 43 9.23 2.45 19.15
C SER A 43 9.02 3.70 20.00
N TRP A 44 9.38 4.84 19.44
CA TRP A 44 9.11 6.15 20.06
C TRP A 44 7.62 6.46 20.22
N ALA A 45 6.75 5.68 19.58
CA ALA A 45 5.31 5.81 19.76
C ALA A 45 4.89 5.65 21.22
N HIS A 46 5.63 4.85 22.02
CA HIS A 46 5.36 4.69 23.45
C HIS A 46 5.60 5.97 24.25
N LEU A 47 6.58 6.79 23.85
CA LEU A 47 6.93 8.04 24.55
C LEU A 47 5.91 9.16 24.33
N VAL A 48 5.21 9.14 23.19
CA VAL A 48 4.25 10.18 22.80
C VAL A 48 2.80 9.71 22.96
N TYR A 49 2.59 8.47 23.41
CA TYR A 49 1.27 7.90 23.58
C TYR A 49 0.59 8.45 24.85
N ASP A 50 -0.52 9.10 24.65
CA ASP A 50 -1.42 9.55 25.73
C ASP A 50 -2.86 9.50 25.19
N PRO A 51 -3.66 8.48 25.56
CA PRO A 51 -5.01 8.27 25.03
C PRO A 51 -6.00 9.38 25.43
N ASP A 52 -5.72 10.10 26.49
CA ASP A 52 -6.58 11.15 27.04
C ASP A 52 -6.17 12.56 26.59
N SER A 53 -4.96 12.71 26.04
CA SER A 53 -4.43 13.99 25.59
C SER A 53 -5.16 14.50 24.34
N ARG A 54 -5.25 15.83 24.28
CA ARG A 54 -5.68 16.58 23.08
C ARG A 54 -4.57 17.45 22.51
N GLU A 55 -3.35 17.29 23.05
CA GLU A 55 -2.18 18.04 22.58
C GLU A 55 -1.75 17.55 21.20
N ASN A 56 -1.20 18.46 20.40
CA ASN A 56 -0.87 18.21 19.00
C ASN A 56 0.32 17.28 18.82
N ASP A 57 1.16 17.13 19.85
CA ASP A 57 2.37 16.31 19.87
C ASP A 57 2.17 14.97 20.61
N ARG A 58 0.92 14.57 20.83
CA ARG A 58 0.53 13.29 21.42
C ARG A 58 -0.29 12.46 20.46
N ILE A 59 -0.26 11.13 20.67
CA ILE A 59 -1.07 10.18 19.94
C ILE A 59 -2.04 9.46 20.88
N TYR A 60 -3.30 9.39 20.51
CA TYR A 60 -4.31 8.67 21.30
C TYR A 60 -4.46 7.21 20.89
N CYS A 61 -3.85 6.80 19.77
CA CYS A 61 -3.83 5.41 19.33
C CYS A 61 -2.44 5.09 18.77
N LYS A 62 -1.87 3.98 19.25
CA LYS A 62 -0.55 3.49 18.80
C LYS A 62 -0.63 2.12 18.11
N ARG A 63 -1.78 1.43 18.16
CA ARG A 63 -1.95 0.14 17.49
C ARG A 63 -1.93 0.30 15.98
N GLY A 64 -1.39 -0.71 15.31
CA GLY A 64 -1.25 -0.72 13.85
C GLY A 64 -0.74 -2.04 13.31
N GLY A 65 -0.53 -2.08 12.02
CA GLY A 65 0.09 -3.21 11.34
C GLY A 65 1.60 -3.01 11.24
N TYR A 66 2.38 -3.57 12.14
CA TYR A 66 3.83 -3.42 12.17
C TYR A 66 4.55 -4.62 11.57
N LEU A 67 5.63 -4.37 10.84
CA LEU A 67 6.51 -5.42 10.31
C LEU A 67 7.41 -5.99 11.41
N GLY A 68 7.91 -5.14 12.31
CA GLY A 68 8.81 -5.56 13.37
C GLY A 68 9.97 -6.41 12.85
N ASP A 69 10.21 -7.54 13.47
CA ASP A 69 11.26 -8.50 13.09
C ASP A 69 11.18 -9.05 11.65
N LEU A 70 10.05 -8.87 10.96
CA LEU A 70 9.94 -9.28 9.56
C LEU A 70 10.69 -8.35 8.61
N ALA A 71 10.92 -7.08 9.01
CA ALA A 71 11.65 -6.09 8.22
C ALA A 71 13.17 -6.38 8.20
N ARG A 72 13.56 -7.63 7.93
CA ARG A 72 14.96 -8.07 7.83
C ARG A 72 15.45 -8.00 6.40
N PHE A 73 16.71 -7.58 6.26
CA PHE A 73 17.39 -7.52 4.99
C PHE A 73 18.81 -8.07 5.14
N ASP A 74 19.16 -9.07 4.31
CA ASP A 74 20.52 -9.57 4.22
C ASP A 74 21.26 -8.80 3.11
N PRO A 75 22.14 -7.84 3.44
CA PRO A 75 22.79 -7.02 2.44
C PRO A 75 23.63 -7.83 1.45
N LEU A 76 24.29 -8.88 1.92
CA LEU A 76 25.18 -9.68 1.08
C LEU A 76 24.43 -10.48 0.01
N ALA A 77 23.22 -10.97 0.34
CA ALA A 77 22.37 -11.69 -0.61
C ALA A 77 21.94 -10.82 -1.81
N TYR A 78 21.92 -9.49 -1.63
CA TYR A 78 21.52 -8.53 -2.66
C TYR A 78 22.65 -7.65 -3.15
N GLY A 79 23.91 -8.05 -2.89
CA GLY A 79 25.10 -7.33 -3.34
C GLY A 79 25.28 -5.93 -2.72
N VAL A 80 24.71 -5.69 -1.53
CA VAL A 80 24.83 -4.43 -0.80
C VAL A 80 25.93 -4.56 0.25
N ILE A 81 26.77 -3.54 0.37
CA ILE A 81 27.82 -3.52 1.41
C ILE A 81 27.12 -3.36 2.77
N PRO A 82 27.38 -4.23 3.79
CA PRO A 82 26.68 -4.16 5.08
C PRO A 82 26.72 -2.78 5.76
N LEU A 83 27.85 -2.08 5.69
CA LEU A 83 27.98 -0.73 6.24
C LEU A 83 27.05 0.30 5.57
N SER A 84 26.61 0.05 4.35
CA SER A 84 25.66 0.93 3.65
C SER A 84 24.23 0.84 4.18
N VAL A 85 23.92 -0.18 4.99
CA VAL A 85 22.57 -0.34 5.58
C VAL A 85 22.39 0.57 6.79
N ASP A 86 23.47 0.85 7.51
CA ASP A 86 23.45 1.72 8.68
C ASP A 86 23.08 3.15 8.28
N GLY A 87 22.01 3.68 8.89
CA GLY A 87 21.48 5.01 8.58
C GLY A 87 20.67 5.11 7.29
N GLY A 88 20.58 4.03 6.51
CA GLY A 88 19.77 3.98 5.29
C GLY A 88 18.26 3.82 5.54
N GLU A 89 17.48 4.02 4.49
CA GLU A 89 16.02 3.92 4.54
C GLU A 89 15.54 2.48 4.40
N PRO A 90 14.71 1.96 5.34
CA PRO A 90 14.15 0.61 5.24
C PRO A 90 13.39 0.37 3.93
N ASP A 91 12.64 1.38 3.44
CA ASP A 91 11.91 1.31 2.17
C ASP A 91 12.80 0.89 1.00
N HIS A 92 14.05 1.38 0.95
CA HIS A 92 15.00 1.10 -0.12
C HIS A 92 15.38 -0.39 -0.16
N TYR A 93 15.63 -0.97 0.99
CA TYR A 93 16.13 -2.34 1.12
C TYR A 93 15.03 -3.36 0.98
N LEU A 94 13.85 -3.10 1.55
CA LEU A 94 12.70 -3.99 1.39
C LEU A 94 12.20 -3.97 -0.05
N SER A 95 12.16 -2.81 -0.72
CA SER A 95 11.78 -2.74 -2.13
C SER A 95 12.79 -3.48 -3.02
N LEU A 96 14.10 -3.40 -2.74
CA LEU A 96 15.12 -4.17 -3.46
C LEU A 96 14.91 -5.68 -3.27
N ARG A 97 14.71 -6.14 -2.05
CA ARG A 97 14.42 -7.54 -1.73
C ARG A 97 13.19 -8.02 -2.53
N LEU A 98 12.08 -7.29 -2.47
CA LEU A 98 10.85 -7.68 -3.15
C LEU A 98 10.95 -7.62 -4.67
N ALA A 99 11.79 -6.75 -5.23
CA ALA A 99 12.06 -6.74 -6.66
C ALA A 99 12.76 -8.04 -7.11
N TYR A 100 13.77 -8.49 -6.36
CA TYR A 100 14.41 -9.79 -6.59
C TYR A 100 13.45 -10.96 -6.46
N GLU A 101 12.67 -10.99 -5.36
CA GLU A 101 11.71 -12.06 -5.09
C GLU A 101 10.61 -12.12 -6.16
N ALA A 102 10.07 -10.97 -6.60
CA ALA A 102 9.05 -10.91 -7.64
C ALA A 102 9.58 -11.37 -9.01
N LEU A 103 10.81 -11.00 -9.36
CA LEU A 103 11.46 -11.51 -10.57
C LEU A 103 11.75 -13.01 -10.49
N ALA A 104 12.17 -13.50 -9.33
CA ALA A 104 12.37 -14.94 -9.12
C ALA A 104 11.05 -15.70 -9.25
N ASP A 105 9.96 -15.17 -8.70
CA ASP A 105 8.60 -15.72 -8.83
C ASP A 105 8.11 -15.73 -10.29
N ALA A 106 8.50 -14.72 -11.08
CA ALA A 106 8.27 -14.65 -12.53
C ALA A 106 9.23 -15.52 -13.37
N GLY A 107 10.12 -16.30 -12.74
CA GLY A 107 11.08 -17.18 -13.41
C GLY A 107 12.37 -16.53 -13.89
N TYR A 108 12.59 -15.24 -13.64
CA TYR A 108 13.82 -14.53 -14.05
C TYR A 108 15.04 -14.88 -13.18
N GLY A 109 14.90 -15.68 -12.14
CA GLY A 109 16.04 -16.32 -11.47
C GLY A 109 16.75 -17.38 -12.30
N GLN A 110 16.11 -17.92 -13.34
CA GLN A 110 16.62 -18.99 -14.21
C GLN A 110 16.77 -18.56 -15.68
N ARG A 111 16.27 -17.43 -16.07
CA ARG A 111 16.35 -16.86 -17.41
C ARG A 111 16.87 -15.42 -17.35
N PRO A 112 17.54 -14.93 -18.44
CA PRO A 112 18.06 -13.56 -18.46
C PRO A 112 16.95 -12.53 -18.44
N LEU A 113 17.21 -11.40 -17.74
CA LEU A 113 16.38 -10.20 -17.77
C LEU A 113 16.95 -9.24 -18.83
N ASP A 114 16.11 -8.73 -19.75
CA ASP A 114 16.49 -7.61 -20.58
C ASP A 114 16.33 -6.29 -19.81
N GLY A 115 17.40 -5.89 -19.13
CA GLY A 115 17.40 -4.67 -18.33
C GLY A 115 17.16 -3.39 -19.14
N ARG A 116 17.44 -3.37 -20.44
CA ARG A 116 17.21 -2.20 -21.31
C ARG A 116 15.72 -1.98 -21.60
N ARG A 117 14.95 -3.04 -21.52
CA ARG A 117 13.51 -3.05 -21.80
C ARG A 117 12.68 -3.27 -20.54
N THR A 118 13.31 -3.13 -19.35
CA THR A 118 12.65 -3.28 -18.04
C THR A 118 12.57 -1.92 -17.36
N GLU A 119 11.41 -1.61 -16.77
CA GLU A 119 11.10 -0.38 -16.05
C GLU A 119 10.77 -0.65 -14.58
N VAL A 120 11.03 0.32 -13.69
CA VAL A 120 10.74 0.23 -12.25
C VAL A 120 9.93 1.43 -11.80
N ILE A 121 8.71 1.21 -11.29
CA ILE A 121 7.83 2.26 -10.79
C ILE A 121 7.29 1.85 -9.41
N ILE A 122 7.68 2.55 -8.35
CA ILE A 122 7.26 2.24 -6.98
C ILE A 122 6.47 3.40 -6.38
N GLY A 123 5.30 3.09 -5.83
CA GLY A 123 4.51 4.01 -5.02
C GLY A 123 5.13 4.17 -3.63
N ARG A 124 5.42 5.41 -3.21
CA ARG A 124 5.96 5.73 -1.91
C ARG A 124 5.49 7.10 -1.46
N GLY A 125 5.07 7.23 -0.19
CA GLY A 125 4.76 8.54 0.38
C GLY A 125 6.02 9.36 0.69
N THR A 126 5.92 10.67 0.51
CA THR A 126 7.00 11.64 0.80
C THR A 126 6.93 12.16 2.23
N TYR A 127 6.39 11.39 3.16
CA TYR A 127 6.42 11.72 4.59
C TYR A 127 7.86 11.84 5.09
N ILE A 128 8.05 12.54 6.23
CA ILE A 128 9.37 12.61 6.88
C ILE A 128 9.87 11.19 7.13
N ASN A 129 10.91 10.83 6.41
CA ASN A 129 11.55 9.52 6.52
C ASN A 129 12.66 9.54 7.60
N ARG A 130 13.30 8.40 7.82
CA ARG A 130 14.38 8.26 8.77
C ARG A 130 15.54 9.24 8.49
N GLY A 131 15.90 9.43 7.21
CA GLY A 131 16.96 10.33 6.81
C GLY A 131 16.69 11.79 7.20
N TRP A 132 15.50 12.29 6.92
CA TRP A 132 15.08 13.63 7.33
C TRP A 132 15.00 13.78 8.84
N ALA A 133 14.41 12.80 9.55
CA ALA A 133 14.37 12.83 11.01
C ALA A 133 15.77 12.89 11.61
N THR A 134 16.69 12.05 11.15
CA THR A 134 18.08 12.02 11.60
C THR A 134 18.80 13.34 11.29
N LEU A 135 18.62 13.90 10.09
CA LEU A 135 19.20 15.19 9.71
C LEU A 135 18.74 16.32 10.67
N PHE A 136 17.43 16.41 10.91
CA PHE A 136 16.90 17.43 11.84
C PHE A 136 17.40 17.24 13.27
N GLN A 137 17.45 16.01 13.75
CA GLN A 137 17.95 15.72 15.10
C GLN A 137 19.41 16.13 15.26
N HIS A 138 20.30 15.70 14.35
CA HIS A 138 21.73 16.01 14.42
C HIS A 138 22.06 17.48 14.12
N GLY A 139 21.35 18.10 13.19
CA GLY A 139 21.67 19.43 12.67
C GLY A 139 20.93 20.58 13.37
N MET A 140 19.78 20.31 13.97
CA MET A 140 18.96 21.36 14.57
C MET A 140 18.62 21.11 16.03
N VAL A 141 18.04 19.94 16.36
CA VAL A 141 17.53 19.67 17.71
C VAL A 141 18.65 19.65 18.74
N VAL A 142 19.78 19.03 18.44
CA VAL A 142 20.94 19.03 19.33
C VAL A 142 21.43 20.46 19.62
N ASP A 143 21.59 21.26 18.58
CA ASP A 143 22.12 22.64 18.76
C ASP A 143 21.09 23.57 19.44
N GLN A 144 19.80 23.41 19.18
CA GLN A 144 18.73 24.11 19.90
C GLN A 144 18.69 23.72 21.37
N THR A 145 18.81 22.42 21.66
CA THR A 145 18.85 21.92 23.04
C THR A 145 20.04 22.55 23.80
N LEU A 146 21.23 22.60 23.20
CA LEU A 146 22.39 23.21 23.81
C LEU A 146 22.22 24.71 24.00
N ALA A 147 21.57 25.41 23.07
CA ALA A 147 21.30 26.85 23.23
C ALA A 147 20.37 27.10 24.42
N ILE A 148 19.31 26.31 24.57
CA ILE A 148 18.37 26.40 25.70
C ILE A 148 19.09 26.05 27.02
N LEU A 149 19.89 24.99 27.04
CA LEU A 149 20.65 24.60 28.23
C LEU A 149 21.61 25.70 28.68
N LYS A 150 22.29 26.34 27.73
CA LYS A 150 23.19 27.48 28.05
C LYS A 150 22.44 28.69 28.61
N GLU A 151 21.20 28.91 28.18
CA GLU A 151 20.35 29.99 28.70
C GLU A 151 19.84 29.69 30.12
N LEU A 152 19.37 28.44 30.33
CA LEU A 152 18.87 28.01 31.65
C LEU A 152 19.94 27.73 32.67
N HIS A 153 21.14 27.36 32.23
CA HIS A 153 22.30 27.00 33.03
C HIS A 153 23.53 27.80 32.58
N PRO A 154 23.59 29.11 32.87
CA PRO A 154 24.74 29.98 32.52
C PRO A 154 26.09 29.52 33.09
N GLU A 155 26.06 28.71 34.16
CA GLU A 155 27.23 28.10 34.79
C GLU A 155 27.88 27.01 33.94
N TYR A 156 27.20 26.42 32.96
CA TYR A 156 27.80 25.40 32.11
C TYR A 156 28.89 25.98 31.22
N GLY A 157 30.10 25.48 31.41
CA GLY A 157 31.24 25.82 30.58
C GLY A 157 31.20 25.15 29.20
N ARG A 158 32.15 25.57 28.35
CA ARG A 158 32.25 25.02 26.99
C ARG A 158 32.50 23.50 26.99
N GLU A 159 33.27 22.99 27.93
CA GLU A 159 33.60 21.56 28.00
C GLU A 159 32.36 20.73 28.33
N GLU A 160 31.59 21.14 29.34
CA GLU A 160 30.34 20.49 29.74
C GLU A 160 29.32 20.47 28.59
N LEU A 161 29.15 21.58 27.86
CA LEU A 161 28.27 21.64 26.70
C LEU A 161 28.73 20.73 25.54
N LEU A 162 30.06 20.54 25.39
CA LEU A 162 30.59 19.60 24.39
C LEU A 162 30.38 18.14 24.79
N GLU A 163 30.48 17.82 26.09
CA GLU A 163 30.15 16.48 26.61
C GLU A 163 28.68 16.16 26.42
N ILE A 164 27.79 17.11 26.79
CA ILE A 164 26.35 16.95 26.57
C ILE A 164 26.05 16.76 25.07
N ARG A 165 26.68 17.55 24.19
CA ARG A 165 26.55 17.42 22.75
C ARG A 165 26.93 16.03 22.25
N SER A 166 28.06 15.52 22.75
CA SER A 166 28.56 14.20 22.37
C SER A 166 27.61 13.10 22.84
N ALA A 167 27.10 13.20 24.07
CA ALA A 167 26.12 12.25 24.62
C ALA A 167 24.81 12.26 23.83
N LEU A 168 24.27 13.45 23.51
CA LEU A 168 23.08 13.57 22.68
C LEU A 168 23.27 12.94 21.29
N LYS A 169 24.39 13.23 20.64
CA LYS A 169 24.68 12.65 19.32
C LYS A 169 24.89 11.13 19.35
N ALA A 170 25.48 10.61 20.42
CA ALA A 170 25.67 9.17 20.59
C ALA A 170 24.34 8.40 20.81
N SER A 171 23.31 9.08 21.34
CA SER A 171 21.98 8.50 21.52
C SER A 171 21.11 8.50 20.25
N LEU A 172 21.53 9.21 19.20
CA LEU A 172 20.79 9.31 17.93
C LEU A 172 21.22 8.22 16.93
N PRO A 173 20.35 7.88 15.96
CA PRO A 173 20.74 7.02 14.85
C PRO A 173 21.97 7.55 14.11
N PRO A 174 22.77 6.68 13.47
CA PRO A 174 23.95 7.09 12.71
C PRO A 174 23.61 8.15 11.64
N PHE A 175 24.44 9.17 11.54
CA PHE A 175 24.39 10.19 10.49
C PHE A 175 25.59 10.05 9.57
N ASN A 176 25.40 9.44 8.42
CA ASN A 176 26.44 9.09 7.45
C ASN A 176 25.98 9.33 6.00
N ALA A 177 26.78 8.91 5.03
CA ALA A 177 26.50 9.08 3.59
C ALA A 177 25.20 8.38 3.17
N GLU A 178 24.84 7.25 3.77
CA GLU A 178 23.59 6.54 3.46
C GLU A 178 22.34 7.29 3.97
N THR A 179 22.48 8.07 5.04
CA THR A 179 21.44 9.00 5.49
C THR A 179 21.13 10.04 4.39
N ALA A 180 22.19 10.57 3.74
CA ALA A 180 22.02 11.48 2.61
C ALA A 180 21.32 10.82 1.42
N ALA A 181 21.61 9.55 1.13
CA ALA A 181 20.91 8.75 0.12
C ALA A 181 19.41 8.62 0.44
N GLY A 182 19.03 8.52 1.70
CA GLY A 182 17.64 8.49 2.16
C GLY A 182 16.87 9.80 1.92
N LEU A 183 17.56 10.93 1.77
CA LEU A 183 16.92 12.23 1.52
C LEU A 183 16.41 12.41 0.07
N VAL A 184 16.89 11.59 -0.87
CA VAL A 184 16.50 11.64 -2.27
C VAL A 184 15.57 10.47 -2.58
N PRO A 185 14.24 10.69 -2.68
CA PRO A 185 13.28 9.59 -2.80
C PRO A 185 13.57 8.62 -3.93
N ASN A 186 14.01 9.10 -5.09
CA ASN A 186 14.29 8.29 -6.28
C ASN A 186 15.46 7.30 -6.13
N ILE A 187 16.30 7.43 -5.11
CA ILE A 187 17.38 6.47 -4.85
C ILE A 187 16.83 5.07 -4.55
N LEU A 188 15.60 4.96 -4.08
CA LEU A 188 14.93 3.67 -3.90
C LEU A 188 14.90 2.88 -5.22
N THR A 189 14.30 3.43 -6.27
CA THR A 189 14.20 2.77 -7.59
C THR A 189 15.54 2.71 -8.29
N GLY A 190 16.38 3.72 -8.13
CA GLY A 190 17.77 3.71 -8.61
C GLY A 190 18.60 2.59 -7.99
N ARG A 191 18.39 2.24 -6.73
CA ARG A 191 19.05 1.10 -6.06
C ARG A 191 18.61 -0.23 -6.68
N ILE A 192 17.32 -0.40 -6.95
CA ILE A 192 16.78 -1.57 -7.66
C ILE A 192 17.41 -1.67 -9.05
N ALA A 193 17.34 -0.58 -9.82
CA ALA A 193 17.88 -0.52 -11.17
C ALA A 193 19.38 -0.84 -11.20
N ASN A 194 20.16 -0.28 -10.26
CA ASN A 194 21.60 -0.53 -10.17
C ASN A 194 21.94 -1.99 -9.84
N ARG A 195 21.18 -2.64 -8.94
CA ARG A 195 21.47 -4.01 -8.51
C ARG A 195 21.00 -5.07 -9.49
N LEU A 196 19.98 -4.78 -10.29
CA LEU A 196 19.41 -5.69 -11.29
C LEU A 196 19.86 -5.39 -12.72
N ASP A 197 20.79 -4.45 -12.89
CA ASP A 197 21.26 -3.97 -14.21
C ASP A 197 20.09 -3.52 -15.12
N ILE A 198 19.14 -2.80 -14.54
CA ILE A 198 18.00 -2.25 -15.27
C ILE A 198 18.39 -0.87 -15.82
N MET A 199 18.30 -0.70 -17.12
CA MET A 199 18.63 0.53 -17.86
C MET A 199 17.39 1.27 -18.36
N GLY A 200 16.21 0.70 -18.23
CA GLY A 200 14.94 1.39 -18.49
C GLY A 200 14.64 2.44 -17.43
N PRO A 201 13.55 3.22 -17.61
CA PRO A 201 13.16 4.25 -16.67
C PRO A 201 12.93 3.70 -15.25
N ASN A 202 13.34 4.47 -14.25
CA ASN A 202 13.04 4.14 -12.87
C ASN A 202 12.64 5.41 -12.10
N PHE A 203 11.52 5.40 -11.41
CA PHE A 203 11.05 6.55 -10.65
C PHE A 203 10.01 6.16 -9.58
N LEU A 204 9.80 7.09 -8.65
CA LEU A 204 8.78 6.98 -7.61
C LEU A 204 7.52 7.75 -7.98
N VAL A 205 6.40 7.31 -7.42
CA VAL A 205 5.11 8.01 -7.49
C VAL A 205 4.59 8.24 -6.08
N ASP A 206 4.24 9.49 -5.78
CA ASP A 206 3.44 9.83 -4.62
C ASP A 206 2.05 10.33 -5.06
N ALA A 207 1.07 9.51 -4.81
CA ALA A 207 -0.36 9.77 -4.97
C ALA A 207 -1.09 9.35 -3.68
N ALA A 208 -0.45 9.59 -2.53
CA ALA A 208 -0.92 9.17 -1.21
C ALA A 208 -1.33 7.68 -1.21
N CYS A 209 -2.54 7.34 -0.72
CA CYS A 209 -2.99 5.95 -0.62
C CYS A 209 -3.22 5.26 -1.98
N ALA A 210 -3.30 6.01 -3.09
CA ALA A 210 -3.45 5.48 -4.45
C ALA A 210 -2.11 5.19 -5.15
N SER A 211 -0.96 5.53 -4.54
CA SER A 211 0.36 5.52 -5.17
C SER A 211 0.68 4.23 -5.92
N SER A 212 0.46 3.08 -5.32
CA SER A 212 0.79 1.80 -5.96
C SER A 212 -0.13 1.46 -7.14
N LEU A 213 -1.40 1.82 -7.13
CA LEU A 213 -2.26 1.64 -8.30
C LEU A 213 -1.93 2.62 -9.42
N ILE A 214 -1.49 3.85 -9.09
CA ILE A 214 -0.98 4.82 -10.07
C ILE A 214 0.34 4.33 -10.69
N ALA A 215 1.24 3.73 -9.89
CA ALA A 215 2.46 3.12 -10.41
C ALA A 215 2.15 2.00 -11.42
N ILE A 216 1.14 1.18 -11.15
CA ILE A 216 0.66 0.13 -12.05
C ILE A 216 0.07 0.74 -13.33
N ASP A 217 -0.79 1.77 -13.23
CA ASP A 217 -1.37 2.45 -14.39
C ASP A 217 -0.30 3.01 -15.34
N LEU A 218 0.73 3.65 -14.77
CA LEU A 218 1.86 4.17 -15.56
C LEU A 218 2.62 3.04 -16.27
N GLY A 219 2.96 1.97 -15.56
CA GLY A 219 3.63 0.82 -16.14
C GLY A 219 2.80 0.14 -17.23
N MET A 220 1.48 -0.01 -17.04
CA MET A 220 0.58 -0.53 -18.06
C MET A 220 0.59 0.33 -19.33
N ARG A 221 0.55 1.66 -19.18
CA ARG A 221 0.62 2.61 -20.32
C ARG A 221 1.92 2.46 -21.10
N ASP A 222 3.05 2.31 -20.40
CA ASP A 222 4.35 2.17 -21.05
C ASP A 222 4.53 0.80 -21.71
N LEU A 223 3.97 -0.28 -21.14
CA LEU A 223 3.87 -1.58 -21.80
C LEU A 223 3.02 -1.53 -23.07
N CYS A 224 1.80 -0.94 -23.01
CA CYS A 224 0.92 -0.78 -24.17
C CYS A 224 1.55 0.12 -25.25
N ALA A 225 2.30 1.15 -24.85
CA ALA A 225 3.06 2.01 -25.76
C ALA A 225 4.34 1.36 -26.31
N ARG A 226 4.66 0.14 -25.90
CA ARG A 226 5.87 -0.63 -26.25
C ARG A 226 7.19 0.08 -25.95
N LYS A 227 7.18 0.97 -24.95
CA LYS A 227 8.40 1.62 -24.44
C LYS A 227 9.27 0.64 -23.65
N CYS A 228 8.65 -0.29 -22.95
CA CYS A 228 9.27 -1.39 -22.23
C CYS A 228 8.56 -2.71 -22.52
N ASP A 229 9.15 -3.84 -22.10
CA ASP A 229 8.59 -5.18 -22.26
C ASP A 229 8.30 -5.84 -20.90
N LEU A 230 8.85 -5.27 -19.84
CA LEU A 230 8.65 -5.71 -18.47
C LEU A 230 8.57 -4.49 -17.54
N VAL A 231 7.69 -4.54 -16.55
CA VAL A 231 7.61 -3.50 -15.52
C VAL A 231 7.60 -4.15 -14.14
N LEU A 232 8.47 -3.65 -13.26
CA LEU A 232 8.38 -3.86 -11.82
C LEU A 232 7.55 -2.72 -11.24
N ALA A 233 6.34 -3.00 -10.81
CA ALA A 233 5.45 -2.02 -10.18
C ALA A 233 5.07 -2.44 -8.77
N GLY A 234 4.90 -1.48 -7.87
CA GLY A 234 4.54 -1.80 -6.50
C GLY A 234 4.34 -0.61 -5.60
N GLY A 235 4.42 -0.85 -4.29
CA GLY A 235 4.33 0.21 -3.29
C GLY A 235 4.96 -0.22 -1.98
N VAL A 236 5.45 0.75 -1.22
CA VAL A 236 6.17 0.52 0.03
C VAL A 236 5.83 1.55 1.10
N GLN A 237 5.66 1.06 2.32
CA GLN A 237 5.62 1.80 3.58
C GLN A 237 6.32 0.92 4.62
N ALA A 238 7.63 1.05 4.77
CA ALA A 238 8.41 0.16 5.63
C ALA A 238 8.48 0.61 7.09
N SER A 239 7.95 1.79 7.41
CA SER A 239 7.92 2.30 8.78
C SER A 239 6.75 3.24 9.03
N THR A 240 6.22 3.21 10.24
CA THR A 240 5.17 4.12 10.72
C THR A 240 5.72 4.93 11.91
N PRO A 241 6.48 6.00 11.64
CA PRO A 241 7.09 6.79 12.69
C PRO A 241 6.03 7.59 13.47
N PRO A 242 6.30 7.94 14.76
CA PRO A 242 5.35 8.62 15.64
C PRO A 242 4.74 9.91 15.08
N HIS A 243 5.53 10.70 14.36
CA HIS A 243 5.03 11.94 13.75
C HIS A 243 3.94 11.68 12.68
N LEU A 244 3.99 10.54 12.00
CA LEU A 244 2.93 10.15 11.08
C LEU A 244 1.64 9.82 11.83
N LEU A 245 1.74 9.10 12.95
CA LEU A 245 0.60 8.85 13.85
C LEU A 245 0.03 10.16 14.42
N MET A 246 0.89 11.13 14.82
CA MET A 246 0.47 12.45 15.27
C MET A 246 -0.38 13.17 14.22
N ILE A 247 0.06 13.19 12.96
CA ILE A 247 -0.69 13.81 11.87
C ILE A 247 -2.08 13.18 11.73
N PHE A 248 -2.18 11.87 11.74
CA PHE A 248 -3.46 11.17 11.63
C PHE A 248 -4.34 11.35 12.89
N CYS A 249 -3.75 11.51 14.07
CA CYS A 249 -4.45 11.91 15.28
C CYS A 249 -5.04 13.33 15.14
N GLN A 250 -4.26 14.29 14.62
CA GLN A 250 -4.73 15.66 14.37
C GLN A 250 -5.93 15.71 13.42
N LEU A 251 -5.92 14.84 12.41
CA LEU A 251 -7.02 14.69 11.46
C LEU A 251 -8.24 13.95 12.04
N ASN A 252 -8.16 13.46 13.29
CA ASN A 252 -9.13 12.55 13.89
C ASN A 252 -9.44 11.34 12.98
N ALA A 253 -8.45 10.85 12.28
CA ALA A 253 -8.58 9.77 11.32
C ALA A 253 -8.30 8.39 11.93
N LEU A 254 -7.53 8.32 13.04
CA LEU A 254 -7.28 7.06 13.74
C LEU A 254 -8.47 6.64 14.60
N SER A 255 -8.68 5.32 14.69
CA SER A 255 -9.68 4.74 15.57
C SER A 255 -9.32 4.94 17.03
N ARG A 256 -10.24 5.48 17.83
CA ARG A 256 -10.08 5.58 19.29
C ARG A 256 -10.30 4.24 20.00
N ARG A 257 -10.94 3.29 19.32
CA ARG A 257 -11.12 1.91 19.79
C ARG A 257 -9.91 1.01 19.49
N ALA A 258 -8.90 1.55 18.80
CA ALA A 258 -7.72 0.82 18.37
C ALA A 258 -8.06 -0.43 17.50
N GLU A 259 -9.11 -0.31 16.70
CA GLU A 259 -9.59 -1.31 15.74
C GLU A 259 -9.90 -0.65 14.39
N ILE A 260 -9.67 -1.37 13.31
CA ILE A 260 -10.14 -0.97 11.98
C ILE A 260 -11.32 -1.86 11.59
N ARG A 261 -12.47 -1.25 11.33
CA ARG A 261 -13.77 -1.90 11.13
C ARG A 261 -14.41 -1.43 9.82
N PRO A 262 -13.94 -1.90 8.66
CA PRO A 262 -14.47 -1.45 7.37
C PRO A 262 -15.97 -1.78 7.25
N PHE A 263 -16.75 -0.79 6.87
CA PHE A 263 -18.21 -0.87 6.63
C PHE A 263 -19.09 -1.20 7.84
N ASP A 264 -18.52 -1.38 9.03
CA ASP A 264 -19.26 -1.68 10.26
C ASP A 264 -19.95 -0.43 10.82
N GLU A 265 -21.09 -0.63 11.52
CA GLU A 265 -21.80 0.48 12.19
C GLU A 265 -20.98 1.15 13.30
N ALA A 266 -20.02 0.43 13.86
CA ALA A 266 -19.12 0.90 14.91
C ALA A 266 -17.79 1.44 14.38
N ALA A 267 -17.65 1.63 13.06
CA ALA A 267 -16.47 2.22 12.44
C ALA A 267 -16.24 3.65 12.94
N ASP A 268 -15.07 3.92 13.52
CA ASP A 268 -14.72 5.22 14.12
C ASP A 268 -13.37 5.77 13.66
N GLY A 269 -12.68 5.07 12.76
CA GLY A 269 -11.40 5.49 12.22
C GLY A 269 -10.57 4.34 11.66
N THR A 270 -9.43 4.69 11.08
CA THR A 270 -8.46 3.73 10.54
C THR A 270 -7.34 3.43 11.54
N LEU A 271 -6.48 2.48 11.19
CA LEU A 271 -5.18 2.25 11.81
C LEU A 271 -4.12 2.26 10.71
N LEU A 272 -2.92 2.76 11.02
CA LEU A 272 -1.82 2.75 10.06
C LEU A 272 -1.06 1.44 10.10
N GLY A 273 -0.47 1.09 8.97
CA GLY A 273 0.32 -0.13 8.84
C GLY A 273 1.53 0.03 7.95
N GLU A 274 2.43 -0.91 8.10
CA GLU A 274 3.65 -1.08 7.32
C GLU A 274 3.46 -2.19 6.31
N GLY A 275 4.27 -2.22 5.28
CA GLY A 275 4.28 -3.28 4.30
C GLY A 275 4.78 -2.84 2.95
N ALA A 276 5.04 -3.80 2.11
CA ALA A 276 5.45 -3.58 0.74
C ALA A 276 5.01 -4.74 -0.16
N GLY A 277 4.77 -4.43 -1.42
CA GLY A 277 4.51 -5.41 -2.46
C GLY A 277 5.07 -4.96 -3.79
N THR A 278 5.55 -5.90 -4.57
CA THR A 278 6.04 -5.69 -5.93
C THR A 278 5.46 -6.76 -6.83
N ILE A 279 5.00 -6.34 -8.01
CA ILE A 279 4.51 -7.24 -9.07
C ILE A 279 5.31 -7.05 -10.34
N VAL A 280 5.38 -8.11 -11.13
CA VAL A 280 5.99 -8.11 -12.46
C VAL A 280 4.89 -8.11 -13.50
N LEU A 281 4.87 -7.07 -14.33
CA LEU A 281 3.88 -6.86 -15.37
C LEU A 281 4.48 -7.10 -16.76
N LYS A 282 3.67 -7.71 -17.63
CA LYS A 282 4.00 -7.97 -19.02
C LYS A 282 2.75 -7.93 -19.87
N ARG A 283 2.86 -7.55 -21.15
CA ARG A 283 1.73 -7.70 -22.07
C ARG A 283 1.29 -9.16 -22.11
N ARG A 284 -0.02 -9.41 -22.11
CA ARG A 284 -0.58 -10.78 -22.13
C ARG A 284 -0.01 -11.63 -23.26
N GLU A 285 0.05 -11.08 -24.48
CA GLU A 285 0.57 -11.81 -25.67
C GLU A 285 2.04 -12.22 -25.49
N ASP A 286 2.86 -11.34 -24.93
CA ASP A 286 4.26 -11.63 -24.64
C ASP A 286 4.41 -12.68 -23.53
N ALA A 287 3.60 -12.59 -22.46
CA ALA A 287 3.57 -13.58 -21.40
C ALA A 287 3.17 -14.97 -21.90
N GLN A 288 2.15 -15.03 -22.76
CA GLN A 288 1.73 -16.31 -23.39
C GLN A 288 2.80 -16.89 -24.32
N ARG A 289 3.39 -16.06 -25.17
CA ARG A 289 4.49 -16.47 -26.08
C ARG A 289 5.68 -17.04 -25.31
N ASP A 290 6.04 -16.41 -24.19
CA ASP A 290 7.21 -16.76 -23.39
C ASP A 290 6.92 -17.86 -22.37
N GLY A 291 5.68 -18.36 -22.28
CA GLY A 291 5.27 -19.44 -21.38
C GLY A 291 5.26 -19.02 -19.90
N ASP A 292 5.00 -17.74 -19.61
CA ASP A 292 4.97 -17.25 -18.25
C ASP A 292 3.74 -17.76 -17.51
N ARG A 293 3.87 -18.04 -16.21
CA ARG A 293 2.73 -18.17 -15.33
C ARG A 293 2.00 -16.83 -15.24
N ILE A 294 0.68 -16.84 -15.36
CA ILE A 294 -0.17 -15.65 -15.25
C ILE A 294 -1.08 -15.81 -14.04
N TYR A 295 -0.93 -14.95 -13.04
CA TYR A 295 -1.79 -14.93 -11.85
C TYR A 295 -3.17 -14.35 -12.15
N ALA A 296 -3.20 -13.24 -12.87
CA ALA A 296 -4.41 -12.55 -13.30
C ALA A 296 -4.06 -11.57 -14.43
N LEU A 297 -5.08 -11.09 -15.12
CA LEU A 297 -4.98 -10.01 -16.10
C LEU A 297 -5.48 -8.71 -15.47
N ILE A 298 -4.75 -7.61 -15.64
CA ILE A 298 -5.25 -6.28 -15.35
C ILE A 298 -5.87 -5.74 -16.64
N LYS A 299 -7.18 -5.47 -16.61
CA LYS A 299 -7.96 -5.03 -17.77
C LYS A 299 -7.88 -3.52 -17.97
N ALA A 300 -7.92 -2.77 -16.87
CA ALA A 300 -7.78 -1.32 -16.86
C ALA A 300 -7.52 -0.80 -15.46
N VAL A 301 -6.92 0.39 -15.38
CA VAL A 301 -6.91 1.23 -14.19
C VAL A 301 -7.55 2.56 -14.56
N GLY A 302 -8.64 2.91 -13.88
CA GLY A 302 -9.29 4.20 -14.01
C GLY A 302 -8.82 5.15 -12.91
N THR A 303 -8.53 6.39 -13.27
CA THR A 303 -8.05 7.41 -12.33
C THR A 303 -8.85 8.70 -12.44
N SER A 304 -8.99 9.42 -11.34
CA SER A 304 -9.68 10.72 -11.30
C SER A 304 -9.16 11.60 -10.18
N SER A 305 -9.65 12.83 -10.16
CA SER A 305 -9.52 13.74 -9.01
C SER A 305 -10.91 14.11 -8.50
N ASP A 306 -11.01 14.38 -7.19
CA ASP A 306 -12.24 14.89 -6.56
C ASP A 306 -12.61 16.30 -7.03
N GLY A 307 -11.67 17.03 -7.62
CA GLY A 307 -11.91 18.41 -8.06
C GLY A 307 -12.21 19.33 -6.87
N ARG A 308 -13.11 20.30 -7.08
CA ARG A 308 -13.49 21.25 -6.03
C ARG A 308 -14.47 20.59 -5.05
N GLY A 309 -14.09 20.45 -3.79
CA GLY A 309 -14.90 19.89 -2.70
C GLY A 309 -14.94 20.82 -1.49
N ALA A 310 -15.50 20.32 -0.38
CA ALA A 310 -15.56 21.04 0.90
C ALA A 310 -14.18 21.23 1.55
N GLY A 311 -13.23 20.33 1.26
CA GLY A 311 -11.85 20.41 1.72
C GLY A 311 -10.95 19.42 0.96
N VAL A 312 -9.64 19.68 0.97
CA VAL A 312 -8.64 18.89 0.24
C VAL A 312 -8.56 17.43 0.76
N MET A 313 -8.92 17.22 2.03
CA MET A 313 -8.85 15.91 2.69
C MET A 313 -10.21 15.19 2.74
N THR A 314 -11.28 15.80 2.22
CA THR A 314 -12.64 15.25 2.27
C THR A 314 -12.93 14.52 0.96
N PRO A 315 -13.18 13.19 0.99
CA PRO A 315 -13.47 12.43 -0.22
C PRO A 315 -14.79 12.84 -0.84
N ARG A 316 -14.92 12.66 -2.16
CA ARG A 316 -16.14 12.97 -2.92
C ARG A 316 -16.62 11.78 -3.71
N VAL A 317 -17.93 11.53 -3.60
CA VAL A 317 -18.61 10.46 -4.34
C VAL A 317 -18.38 10.59 -5.86
N GLU A 318 -18.44 11.82 -6.40
CA GLU A 318 -18.28 12.08 -7.84
C GLU A 318 -16.87 11.76 -8.32
N GLY A 319 -15.83 12.00 -7.48
CA GLY A 319 -14.45 11.67 -7.82
C GLY A 319 -14.22 10.16 -7.85
N GLU A 320 -14.62 9.47 -6.78
CA GLU A 320 -14.48 8.01 -6.71
C GLU A 320 -15.31 7.32 -7.81
N GLU A 321 -16.57 7.73 -8.01
CA GLU A 321 -17.42 7.26 -9.10
C GLU A 321 -16.73 7.41 -10.46
N LEU A 322 -16.10 8.57 -10.72
CA LEU A 322 -15.45 8.85 -11.99
C LEU A 322 -14.26 7.92 -12.25
N ALA A 323 -13.43 7.63 -11.22
CA ALA A 323 -12.35 6.67 -11.35
C ALA A 323 -12.87 5.27 -11.69
N ILE A 324 -13.88 4.80 -10.96
CA ILE A 324 -14.51 3.50 -11.16
C ILE A 324 -15.11 3.43 -12.59
N ARG A 325 -15.91 4.42 -12.98
CA ARG A 325 -16.53 4.50 -14.30
C ARG A 325 -15.50 4.43 -15.42
N ARG A 326 -14.42 5.21 -15.34
CA ARG A 326 -13.34 5.20 -16.33
C ARG A 326 -12.69 3.83 -16.50
N ALA A 327 -12.51 3.11 -15.39
CA ALA A 327 -11.95 1.76 -15.45
C ALA A 327 -12.89 0.81 -16.22
N TYR A 328 -14.19 0.80 -15.90
CA TYR A 328 -15.17 -0.07 -16.60
C TYR A 328 -15.34 0.31 -18.07
N GLU A 329 -15.38 1.59 -18.40
CA GLU A 329 -15.45 2.08 -19.79
C GLU A 329 -14.20 1.67 -20.58
N ALA A 330 -13.00 1.85 -20.00
CA ALA A 330 -11.76 1.46 -20.65
C ALA A 330 -11.64 -0.06 -20.83
N ALA A 331 -12.05 -0.84 -19.84
CA ALA A 331 -12.05 -2.31 -19.92
C ALA A 331 -13.13 -2.89 -20.84
N GLY A 332 -14.20 -2.13 -21.13
CA GLY A 332 -15.37 -2.65 -21.84
C GLY A 332 -16.10 -3.77 -21.08
N ILE A 333 -16.04 -3.75 -19.76
CA ILE A 333 -16.59 -4.79 -18.89
C ILE A 333 -17.85 -4.27 -18.20
N PRO A 334 -18.98 -5.01 -18.25
CA PRO A 334 -20.16 -4.68 -17.48
C PRO A 334 -19.94 -4.88 -15.97
N PRO A 335 -20.24 -3.88 -15.11
CA PRO A 335 -20.03 -3.97 -13.67
C PRO A 335 -20.69 -5.18 -13.00
N GLU A 336 -21.87 -5.59 -13.47
CA GLU A 336 -22.63 -6.73 -12.97
C GLU A 336 -21.92 -8.09 -13.11
N THR A 337 -20.84 -8.16 -13.91
CA THR A 337 -20.02 -9.37 -14.07
C THR A 337 -18.92 -9.50 -13.02
N VAL A 338 -18.76 -8.48 -12.16
CA VAL A 338 -17.74 -8.45 -11.11
C VAL A 338 -18.27 -9.12 -9.85
N GLY A 339 -17.53 -10.09 -9.33
CA GLY A 339 -17.93 -10.87 -8.16
C GLY A 339 -17.20 -10.53 -6.87
N LEU A 340 -16.18 -9.66 -6.92
CA LEU A 340 -15.39 -9.22 -5.75
C LEU A 340 -14.96 -7.76 -5.91
N ILE A 341 -15.15 -6.96 -4.88
CA ILE A 341 -14.52 -5.64 -4.72
C ILE A 341 -13.61 -5.67 -3.48
N GLU A 342 -12.33 -5.52 -3.72
CA GLU A 342 -11.37 -5.14 -2.69
C GLU A 342 -11.43 -3.63 -2.55
N ALA A 343 -12.13 -3.19 -1.54
CA ALA A 343 -12.43 -1.80 -1.31
C ALA A 343 -11.26 -1.01 -0.72
N HIS A 344 -11.33 0.30 -0.83
CA HIS A 344 -10.47 1.16 -0.03
C HIS A 344 -10.73 0.97 1.46
N GLY A 345 -12.00 0.93 1.87
CA GLY A 345 -12.49 0.39 3.15
C GLY A 345 -11.60 0.68 4.35
N THR A 346 -11.46 1.95 4.72
CA THR A 346 -10.54 2.39 5.78
C THR A 346 -11.12 2.32 7.19
N GLY A 347 -12.41 2.01 7.33
CA GLY A 347 -13.10 2.03 8.62
C GLY A 347 -13.41 3.44 9.12
N THR A 348 -13.31 4.46 8.26
CA THR A 348 -13.73 5.82 8.56
C THR A 348 -15.18 6.02 8.13
N ALA A 349 -16.02 6.59 8.98
CA ALA A 349 -17.45 6.73 8.70
C ALA A 349 -17.73 7.51 7.40
N VAL A 350 -16.96 8.55 7.11
CA VAL A 350 -17.11 9.37 5.90
C VAL A 350 -16.57 8.62 4.68
N GLY A 351 -15.36 8.06 4.76
CA GLY A 351 -14.73 7.35 3.64
C GLY A 351 -15.54 6.15 3.19
N ASP A 352 -15.90 5.26 4.12
CA ASP A 352 -16.68 4.07 3.79
C ASP A 352 -18.06 4.42 3.21
N SER A 353 -18.69 5.51 3.71
CA SER A 353 -19.97 5.98 3.16
C SER A 353 -19.84 6.53 1.76
N THR A 354 -18.78 7.30 1.47
CA THR A 354 -18.51 7.85 0.15
C THR A 354 -18.26 6.74 -0.87
N GLU A 355 -17.43 5.77 -0.50
CA GLU A 355 -17.09 4.63 -1.34
C GLU A 355 -18.31 3.76 -1.67
N VAL A 356 -19.13 3.42 -0.68
CA VAL A 356 -20.36 2.63 -0.93
C VAL A 356 -21.32 3.37 -1.84
N GLN A 357 -21.47 4.70 -1.69
CA GLN A 357 -22.31 5.50 -2.58
C GLN A 357 -21.75 5.53 -4.03
N ALA A 358 -20.43 5.67 -4.20
CA ALA A 358 -19.79 5.65 -5.50
C ALA A 358 -19.98 4.29 -6.20
N LEU A 359 -19.74 3.20 -5.47
CA LEU A 359 -19.99 1.84 -5.95
C LEU A 359 -21.46 1.62 -6.33
N ARG A 360 -22.41 2.09 -5.49
CA ARG A 360 -23.85 1.97 -5.77
C ARG A 360 -24.25 2.69 -7.07
N ARG A 361 -23.67 3.86 -7.36
CA ARG A 361 -23.95 4.58 -8.62
C ARG A 361 -23.48 3.84 -9.87
N ILE A 362 -22.44 3.02 -9.76
CA ILE A 362 -21.88 2.24 -10.88
C ILE A 362 -22.56 0.88 -11.02
N PHE A 363 -22.73 0.15 -9.92
CA PHE A 363 -23.28 -1.21 -9.93
C PHE A 363 -24.81 -1.24 -9.91
N GLY A 364 -25.43 -0.11 -9.59
CA GLY A 364 -26.88 0.01 -9.51
C GLY A 364 -27.49 -0.68 -8.28
N GLU A 365 -28.82 -0.79 -8.32
CA GLU A 365 -29.58 -1.47 -7.29
C GLU A 365 -29.75 -2.96 -7.62
N ARG A 366 -29.83 -3.77 -6.57
CA ARG A 366 -30.11 -5.19 -6.69
C ARG A 366 -31.51 -5.41 -7.27
N ARG A 367 -31.63 -6.27 -8.25
CA ARG A 367 -32.95 -6.68 -8.76
C ARG A 367 -33.76 -7.33 -7.64
N PRO A 368 -35.06 -7.06 -7.53
CA PRO A 368 -35.92 -7.70 -6.55
C PRO A 368 -35.75 -9.23 -6.56
N ARG A 369 -35.55 -9.81 -5.37
CA ARG A 369 -35.33 -11.26 -5.15
C ARG A 369 -34.06 -11.87 -5.75
N ALA A 370 -33.20 -11.11 -6.41
CA ALA A 370 -31.88 -11.62 -6.81
C ALA A 370 -30.97 -11.73 -5.57
N PRO A 371 -30.12 -12.77 -5.48
CA PRO A 371 -29.11 -12.83 -4.43
C PRO A 371 -28.07 -11.71 -4.61
N SER A 372 -27.41 -11.29 -3.53
CA SER A 372 -26.23 -10.45 -3.64
C SER A 372 -25.11 -11.23 -4.33
N SER A 373 -24.50 -10.61 -5.34
CA SER A 373 -23.59 -11.30 -6.28
C SER A 373 -22.14 -10.88 -6.16
N CYS A 374 -21.86 -9.74 -5.51
CA CYS A 374 -20.53 -9.18 -5.40
C CYS A 374 -20.07 -9.10 -3.93
N ALA A 375 -19.00 -9.81 -3.59
CA ALA A 375 -18.36 -9.73 -2.30
C ALA A 375 -17.67 -8.38 -2.14
N LEU A 376 -17.92 -7.69 -1.03
CA LEU A 376 -17.25 -6.44 -0.65
C LEU A 376 -16.37 -6.69 0.56
N GLY A 377 -15.12 -6.27 0.50
CA GLY A 377 -14.20 -6.46 1.61
C GLY A 377 -12.98 -5.55 1.56
N SER A 378 -12.17 -5.57 2.62
CA SER A 378 -10.92 -4.83 2.71
C SER A 378 -9.89 -5.59 3.53
N VAL A 379 -8.71 -5.82 2.97
CA VAL A 379 -7.58 -6.43 3.68
C VAL A 379 -7.07 -5.57 4.83
N LYS A 380 -7.40 -4.28 4.83
CA LYS A 380 -7.02 -3.36 5.92
C LYS A 380 -7.55 -3.80 7.27
N SER A 381 -8.65 -4.56 7.30
CA SER A 381 -9.15 -5.18 8.53
C SER A 381 -8.17 -6.16 9.17
N MET A 382 -7.17 -6.65 8.42
CA MET A 382 -6.18 -7.64 8.87
C MET A 382 -4.78 -7.06 9.09
N ILE A 383 -4.36 -6.12 8.23
CA ILE A 383 -2.98 -5.59 8.20
C ILE A 383 -2.91 -4.08 8.46
N SER A 384 -4.02 -3.41 8.75
CA SER A 384 -4.14 -1.96 8.80
C SER A 384 -3.97 -1.27 7.44
N HIS A 385 -4.02 0.05 7.42
CA HIS A 385 -3.86 0.85 6.22
C HIS A 385 -2.38 1.13 5.94
N THR A 386 -1.81 0.45 4.96
CA THR A 386 -0.38 0.55 4.58
C THR A 386 -0.09 1.74 3.64
N ILE A 387 -0.95 2.75 3.62
CA ILE A 387 -0.83 4.04 2.93
C ILE A 387 -0.43 3.87 1.44
N PRO A 388 0.81 4.21 0.96
CA PRO A 388 1.15 4.06 -0.46
C PRO A 388 1.18 2.59 -0.92
N ALA A 389 1.38 1.65 0.00
CA ALA A 389 1.35 0.22 -0.29
C ALA A 389 -0.05 -0.40 -0.20
N ALA A 390 -1.10 0.36 0.16
CA ALA A 390 -2.44 -0.20 0.36
C ALA A 390 -3.07 -0.75 -0.92
N GLY A 391 -2.87 -0.05 -2.05
CA GLY A 391 -3.38 -0.50 -3.35
C GLY A 391 -2.75 -1.82 -3.79
N ILE A 392 -1.42 -1.97 -3.63
CA ILE A 392 -0.73 -3.21 -4.00
C ILE A 392 -1.08 -4.36 -3.06
N ALA A 393 -1.31 -4.10 -1.77
CA ALA A 393 -1.78 -5.12 -0.83
C ALA A 393 -3.13 -5.70 -1.29
N GLY A 394 -4.10 -4.83 -1.59
CA GLY A 394 -5.41 -5.24 -2.12
C GLY A 394 -5.31 -5.94 -3.47
N LEU A 395 -4.46 -5.44 -4.36
CA LEU A 395 -4.29 -6.01 -5.70
C LEU A 395 -3.68 -7.42 -5.65
N ILE A 396 -2.64 -7.64 -4.85
CA ILE A 396 -2.04 -8.98 -4.65
C ILE A 396 -3.06 -9.94 -4.05
N LYS A 397 -3.80 -9.53 -3.00
CA LYS A 397 -4.91 -10.34 -2.44
C LYS A 397 -5.92 -10.71 -3.53
N THR A 398 -6.30 -9.77 -4.36
CA THR A 398 -7.30 -9.96 -5.42
C THR A 398 -6.79 -10.86 -6.54
N ALA A 399 -5.53 -10.71 -6.96
CA ALA A 399 -4.89 -11.59 -7.93
C ALA A 399 -4.83 -13.04 -7.43
N LEU A 400 -4.48 -13.25 -6.16
CA LEU A 400 -4.48 -14.57 -5.52
C LEU A 400 -5.90 -15.15 -5.40
N ALA A 401 -6.90 -14.30 -5.09
CA ALA A 401 -8.30 -14.73 -5.03
C ALA A 401 -8.81 -15.24 -6.40
N LEU A 402 -8.44 -14.58 -7.48
CA LEU A 402 -8.75 -15.01 -8.85
C LEU A 402 -7.98 -16.28 -9.23
N TYR A 403 -6.68 -16.34 -8.92
CA TYR A 403 -5.81 -17.48 -9.24
C TYR A 403 -6.25 -18.75 -8.52
N GLN A 404 -6.52 -18.63 -7.21
CA GLN A 404 -6.93 -19.75 -6.35
C GLN A 404 -8.44 -20.03 -6.40
N LYS A 405 -9.23 -19.14 -7.03
CA LYS A 405 -10.69 -19.23 -7.12
C LYS A 405 -11.38 -19.29 -5.74
N ILE A 406 -10.90 -18.43 -4.83
CA ILE A 406 -11.39 -18.32 -3.45
C ILE A 406 -11.80 -16.89 -3.17
N LEU A 407 -13.00 -16.68 -2.60
CA LEU A 407 -13.41 -15.40 -2.03
C LEU A 407 -12.81 -15.24 -0.63
N PRO A 408 -11.93 -14.26 -0.42
CA PRO A 408 -11.29 -14.06 0.88
C PRO A 408 -12.22 -13.36 1.87
N PRO A 409 -12.04 -13.57 3.18
CA PRO A 409 -12.83 -12.90 4.21
C PRO A 409 -12.42 -11.45 4.44
N THR A 410 -13.33 -10.72 5.11
CA THR A 410 -13.11 -9.40 5.71
C THR A 410 -13.40 -9.50 7.20
N LEU A 411 -12.52 -8.94 8.02
CA LEU A 411 -12.68 -8.96 9.49
C LEU A 411 -13.39 -7.70 10.01
N ASN A 412 -13.85 -7.78 11.26
CA ASN A 412 -14.36 -6.67 12.04
C ASN A 412 -15.59 -5.93 11.44
N CYS A 413 -16.33 -6.59 10.55
CA CYS A 413 -17.64 -6.09 10.11
C CYS A 413 -18.73 -7.03 10.58
N ASP A 414 -19.07 -6.94 11.88
CA ASP A 414 -20.08 -7.78 12.50
C ASP A 414 -21.49 -7.33 12.12
N ARG A 415 -21.68 -6.01 12.06
CA ARG A 415 -22.93 -5.35 11.68
C ARG A 415 -22.64 -4.29 10.62
N PRO A 416 -22.88 -4.58 9.34
CA PRO A 416 -22.77 -3.56 8.31
C PRO A 416 -23.63 -2.33 8.67
N ASN A 417 -23.06 -1.14 8.46
CA ASN A 417 -23.75 0.09 8.79
C ASN A 417 -25.09 0.19 8.02
N PRO A 418 -26.23 0.29 8.71
CA PRO A 418 -27.55 0.29 8.08
C PRO A 418 -27.76 1.44 7.09
N LYS A 419 -27.00 2.54 7.23
CA LYS A 419 -27.04 3.66 6.28
C LYS A 419 -26.56 3.30 4.88
N PHE A 420 -25.81 2.21 4.73
CA PHE A 420 -25.32 1.75 3.43
C PHE A 420 -26.38 0.99 2.64
N GLU A 421 -27.47 0.55 3.31
CA GLU A 421 -28.57 -0.20 2.69
C GLU A 421 -28.05 -1.33 1.76
N LEU A 422 -27.04 -2.09 2.23
CA LEU A 422 -26.39 -3.11 1.41
C LEU A 422 -27.37 -4.13 0.84
N GLU A 423 -28.49 -4.37 1.53
CA GLU A 423 -29.57 -5.24 1.06
C GLU A 423 -30.25 -4.75 -0.23
N LYS A 424 -30.13 -3.47 -0.56
CA LYS A 424 -30.62 -2.88 -1.83
C LYS A 424 -29.56 -2.89 -2.93
N THR A 425 -28.34 -3.28 -2.62
CA THR A 425 -27.20 -3.30 -3.55
C THR A 425 -26.85 -4.75 -3.96
N PRO A 426 -26.05 -4.97 -4.99
CA PRO A 426 -25.52 -6.31 -5.29
C PRO A 426 -24.44 -6.77 -4.28
N PHE A 427 -24.02 -5.92 -3.34
CA PHE A 427 -22.91 -6.19 -2.44
C PHE A 427 -23.33 -6.95 -1.17
N TYR A 428 -22.40 -7.73 -0.65
CA TYR A 428 -22.46 -8.33 0.68
C TYR A 428 -21.05 -8.40 1.28
N ILE A 429 -20.97 -8.32 2.60
CA ILE A 429 -19.68 -8.49 3.31
C ILE A 429 -19.36 -10.00 3.38
N ASN A 430 -18.26 -10.38 2.76
CA ASN A 430 -17.78 -11.77 2.85
C ASN A 430 -16.93 -11.93 4.13
N ARG A 431 -17.39 -12.78 5.07
CA ARG A 431 -16.76 -12.94 6.40
C ARG A 431 -15.94 -14.21 6.53
N GLU A 432 -16.06 -15.12 5.57
CA GLU A 432 -15.40 -16.41 5.60
C GLU A 432 -14.73 -16.71 4.26
N ALA A 433 -13.59 -17.39 4.30
CA ALA A 433 -12.98 -17.91 3.08
C ALA A 433 -13.88 -19.01 2.49
N ARG A 434 -14.22 -18.87 1.21
CA ARG A 434 -15.09 -19.82 0.52
C ARG A 434 -14.74 -19.98 -0.94
N PRO A 435 -15.05 -21.11 -1.57
CA PRO A 435 -14.88 -21.28 -3.02
C PRO A 435 -15.60 -20.16 -3.79
N TRP A 436 -14.92 -19.60 -4.76
CA TRP A 436 -15.53 -18.62 -5.67
C TRP A 436 -16.28 -19.35 -6.78
N ILE A 437 -17.50 -19.76 -6.49
CA ILE A 437 -18.37 -20.38 -7.45
C ILE A 437 -18.78 -19.34 -8.49
N HIS A 438 -18.60 -19.66 -9.77
CA HIS A 438 -18.87 -18.75 -10.89
C HIS A 438 -19.37 -19.54 -12.10
N GLY A 439 -20.28 -18.94 -12.89
CA GLY A 439 -20.74 -19.54 -14.13
C GLY A 439 -19.64 -19.60 -15.20
N ALA A 440 -19.80 -20.45 -16.19
CA ALA A 440 -18.82 -20.60 -17.27
C ALA A 440 -18.95 -19.56 -18.40
N GLU A 441 -19.97 -18.73 -18.35
CA GLU A 441 -20.28 -17.77 -19.43
C GLU A 441 -19.32 -16.57 -19.48
N THR A 442 -18.76 -16.18 -18.35
CA THR A 442 -17.81 -15.07 -18.22
C THR A 442 -16.68 -15.47 -17.29
N PRO A 443 -15.46 -14.92 -17.46
CA PRO A 443 -14.39 -15.11 -16.48
C PRO A 443 -14.71 -14.43 -15.15
N ARG A 444 -14.08 -14.92 -14.04
CA ARG A 444 -14.15 -14.22 -12.74
C ARG A 444 -13.48 -12.86 -12.85
N ARG A 445 -14.12 -11.86 -12.27
CA ARG A 445 -13.64 -10.48 -12.27
C ARG A 445 -13.71 -9.85 -10.90
N ALA A 446 -12.73 -8.99 -10.62
CA ALA A 446 -12.67 -8.25 -9.37
C ALA A 446 -12.25 -6.79 -9.62
N GLY A 447 -12.69 -5.91 -8.71
CA GLY A 447 -12.25 -4.53 -8.65
C GLY A 447 -11.39 -4.25 -7.42
N VAL A 448 -10.44 -3.33 -7.51
CA VAL A 448 -9.59 -2.89 -6.42
C VAL A 448 -9.62 -1.37 -6.33
N ASN A 449 -10.01 -0.82 -5.18
CA ASN A 449 -10.06 0.62 -4.93
C ASN A 449 -8.87 1.09 -4.11
N ALA A 450 -8.31 2.23 -4.50
CA ALA A 450 -7.38 3.00 -3.67
C ALA A 450 -7.66 4.49 -3.86
N PHE A 451 -8.10 5.14 -2.79
CA PHE A 451 -8.46 6.56 -2.78
C PHE A 451 -7.53 7.30 -1.83
N GLY A 452 -6.86 8.33 -2.32
CA GLY A 452 -5.80 9.03 -1.61
C GLY A 452 -6.19 10.41 -1.12
N PHE A 453 -5.61 10.85 -0.03
CA PHE A 453 -5.68 12.24 0.40
C PHE A 453 -5.23 13.17 -0.74
N GLY A 454 -5.85 14.34 -0.82
CA GLY A 454 -5.67 15.25 -1.95
C GLY A 454 -6.61 14.95 -3.11
N GLY A 455 -7.52 13.97 -2.94
CA GLY A 455 -8.58 13.66 -3.89
C GLY A 455 -8.11 12.90 -5.13
N ILE A 456 -7.03 12.15 -5.05
CA ILE A 456 -6.61 11.23 -6.12
C ILE A 456 -7.28 9.86 -5.92
N ASN A 457 -8.00 9.40 -6.93
CA ASN A 457 -8.76 8.15 -6.90
C ASN A 457 -8.25 7.20 -7.98
N ALA A 458 -8.13 5.92 -7.64
CA ALA A 458 -7.77 4.86 -8.57
C ALA A 458 -8.63 3.61 -8.35
N HIS A 459 -9.06 2.99 -9.47
CA HIS A 459 -9.78 1.73 -9.49
C HIS A 459 -9.17 0.82 -10.55
N ALA A 460 -8.73 -0.38 -10.14
CA ALA A 460 -8.20 -1.40 -11.05
C ALA A 460 -9.22 -2.52 -11.25
N ILE A 461 -9.36 -3.01 -12.49
CA ILE A 461 -10.17 -4.19 -12.81
C ILE A 461 -9.25 -5.35 -13.16
N LEU A 462 -9.43 -6.46 -12.46
CA LEU A 462 -8.72 -7.70 -12.68
C LEU A 462 -9.66 -8.78 -13.20
N GLU A 463 -9.11 -9.66 -14.04
CA GLU A 463 -9.82 -10.79 -14.61
C GLU A 463 -8.99 -12.07 -14.45
N GLU A 464 -9.64 -13.21 -14.18
CA GLU A 464 -8.93 -14.49 -14.15
C GLU A 464 -8.37 -14.83 -15.53
N TYR A 465 -7.17 -15.42 -15.53
CA TYR A 465 -6.62 -15.97 -16.76
C TYR A 465 -7.14 -17.40 -16.97
N ALA A 466 -7.89 -17.61 -18.03
CA ALA A 466 -8.51 -18.89 -18.36
C ALA A 466 -7.69 -19.75 -19.36
N GLY A 467 -6.47 -19.32 -19.70
CA GLY A 467 -5.55 -20.10 -20.55
C GLY A 467 -4.96 -21.30 -19.81
N ALA A 468 -4.38 -22.23 -20.54
CA ALA A 468 -3.56 -23.29 -19.93
C ALA A 468 -2.36 -22.68 -19.20
N PRO A 469 -2.00 -23.25 -18.05
CA PRO A 469 -0.81 -22.82 -17.32
C PRO A 469 0.47 -23.10 -18.11
#